data_127e2a8ecedbcbb42152da0a7db43f5b
#
_entry.id   127e2a8ecedbcbb42152da0a7db43f5b
#
_cell.length_a   1.000
_cell.length_b   1.000
_cell.length_c   1.000
_cell.angle_alpha   90.00
_cell.angle_beta   90.00
_cell.angle_gamma   90.00
#
_symmetry.space_group_name_H-M   'P 1'
#
loop_
_entity.id
_entity.type
_entity.pdbx_description
1 polymer ?
#
loop_
_entity_poly.entity_id
_entity_poly.type
_entity_poly.pdbx_seq_one_letter_code
_entity_poly.pdbx_strand_id
1 'polypeptide(L)'
;MVSTKTQKRIHFSNGVKVVCQNKKAYYDYFVEETYEAGIVLKGSEVKSLVLGMANLKDSFARIKDGEIFLMNMHISPYAQADKFTEPPPERTRKLLLHKREIRKLIGKTHEKGLTLIPTKVYFRNGKAKVELALAKGKKLFDKREVLKKKTVEREMAKAVKR
;
A
#
# COMPACT_ATOMS: atom_id res chain seq x y z
N MET A 1 18.10 9.22 -30.19
CA MET A 1 18.26 9.82 -28.84
C MET A 1 17.41 9.04 -27.85
N VAL A 2 18.02 8.22 -27.04
CA VAL A 2 17.33 7.43 -26.02
C VAL A 2 17.23 8.28 -24.77
N SER A 3 16.01 8.68 -24.40
CA SER A 3 15.74 9.44 -23.18
C SER A 3 16.03 8.56 -21.96
N THR A 4 17.13 8.84 -21.30
CA THR A 4 17.51 8.25 -20.01
C THR A 4 16.50 8.72 -18.95
N LYS A 5 15.44 7.94 -18.74
CA LYS A 5 14.57 8.14 -17.56
C LYS A 5 15.40 7.92 -16.31
N THR A 6 15.68 9.00 -15.62
CA THR A 6 16.33 9.07 -14.31
C THR A 6 15.73 8.04 -13.36
N GLN A 7 16.48 6.97 -13.08
CA GLN A 7 16.13 6.02 -12.03
C GLN A 7 16.13 6.80 -10.70
N LYS A 8 14.96 7.02 -10.13
CA LYS A 8 14.82 7.58 -8.79
C LYS A 8 15.53 6.64 -7.81
N ARG A 9 16.71 7.05 -7.36
CA ARG A 9 17.41 6.40 -6.23
C ARG A 9 16.48 6.44 -5.02
N ILE A 10 16.08 5.27 -4.58
CA ILE A 10 15.19 5.13 -3.42
C ILE A 10 16.05 5.28 -2.17
N HIS A 11 15.76 6.30 -1.37
CA HIS A 11 16.46 6.56 -0.11
C HIS A 11 16.14 5.48 0.93
N PHE A 12 17.20 4.92 1.53
CA PHE A 12 17.11 4.08 2.72
C PHE A 12 17.07 4.97 3.97
N SER A 13 15.96 4.97 4.69
CA SER A 13 15.92 5.45 6.05
C SER A 13 15.71 4.26 6.99
N ASN A 14 16.63 4.06 7.94
CA ASN A 14 16.58 3.00 8.96
C ASN A 14 16.40 1.55 8.46
N GLY A 15 17.08 1.16 7.37
CA GLY A 15 17.02 -0.20 6.83
C GLY A 15 15.69 -0.58 6.17
N VAL A 16 14.78 0.39 5.99
CA VAL A 16 13.48 0.23 5.34
C VAL A 16 13.50 0.94 3.99
N LYS A 17 13.23 0.20 2.92
CA LYS A 17 13.10 0.74 1.56
C LYS A 17 11.63 0.80 1.18
N VAL A 18 11.03 1.98 1.18
CA VAL A 18 9.65 2.16 0.72
C VAL A 18 9.57 2.06 -0.80
N VAL A 19 8.71 1.17 -1.30
CA VAL A 19 8.47 0.94 -2.73
C VAL A 19 7.36 1.85 -3.24
N CYS A 20 6.20 1.81 -2.62
CA CYS A 20 5.06 2.65 -2.98
C CYS A 20 4.20 2.96 -1.75
N GLN A 21 3.45 4.06 -1.83
CA GLN A 21 2.53 4.53 -0.79
C GLN A 21 1.16 4.85 -1.38
N ASN A 22 0.11 4.54 -0.63
CA ASN A 22 -1.26 4.90 -0.96
C ASN A 22 -1.66 6.19 -0.24
N LYS A 23 -1.28 7.32 -0.80
CA LYS A 23 -1.63 8.64 -0.22
C LYS A 23 -3.13 8.89 -0.17
N LYS A 24 -3.89 8.29 -1.09
CA LYS A 24 -5.35 8.43 -1.16
C LYS A 24 -6.05 7.71 0.01
N ALA A 25 -5.45 6.67 0.57
CA ALA A 25 -6.00 5.95 1.71
C ALA A 25 -6.25 6.89 2.90
N TYR A 26 -5.30 7.75 3.23
CA TYR A 26 -5.44 8.72 4.33
C TYR A 26 -6.43 9.85 4.03
N TYR A 27 -6.70 10.11 2.76
CA TYR A 27 -7.72 11.07 2.36
C TYR A 27 -9.13 10.48 2.46
N ASP A 28 -9.31 9.25 2.02
CA ASP A 28 -10.61 8.59 1.91
C ASP A 28 -11.06 7.88 3.20
N TYR A 29 -10.12 7.57 4.11
CA TYR A 29 -10.38 6.73 5.27
C TYR A 29 -9.79 7.32 6.57
N PHE A 30 -10.48 7.06 7.69
CA PHE A 30 -9.92 7.20 9.03
C PHE A 30 -9.19 5.91 9.39
N VAL A 31 -7.89 5.98 9.62
CA VAL A 31 -7.05 4.86 10.02
C VAL A 31 -7.13 4.70 11.54
N GLU A 32 -7.62 3.56 12.01
CA GLU A 32 -7.70 3.24 13.44
C GLU A 32 -6.45 2.52 13.94
N GLU A 33 -6.02 1.49 13.22
CA GLU A 33 -4.86 0.67 13.58
C GLU A 33 -4.09 0.30 12.32
N THR A 34 -2.79 0.02 12.47
CA THR A 34 -1.93 -0.47 11.38
C THR A 34 -1.28 -1.79 11.76
N TYR A 35 -1.08 -2.66 10.78
CA TYR A 35 -0.48 -3.98 10.92
C TYR A 35 0.60 -4.17 9.87
N GLU A 36 1.73 -4.78 10.24
CA GLU A 36 2.75 -5.19 9.28
C GLU A 36 2.48 -6.62 8.83
N ALA A 37 2.27 -6.81 7.54
CA ALA A 37 2.06 -8.11 6.92
C ALA A 37 3.22 -8.46 5.98
N GLY A 38 3.61 -9.73 5.95
CA GLY A 38 4.39 -10.28 4.86
C GLY A 38 3.52 -10.42 3.62
N ILE A 39 4.12 -10.49 2.44
CA ILE A 39 3.41 -10.71 1.17
C ILE A 39 4.06 -11.84 0.39
N VAL A 40 3.24 -12.76 -0.13
CA VAL A 40 3.69 -13.87 -0.97
C VAL A 40 3.79 -13.41 -2.42
N LEU A 41 5.00 -13.36 -2.94
CA LEU A 41 5.33 -12.88 -4.28
C LEU A 41 6.01 -13.96 -5.12
N LYS A 42 5.88 -13.87 -6.44
CA LYS A 42 6.71 -14.61 -7.40
C LYS A 42 8.04 -13.87 -7.63
N GLY A 43 9.05 -14.57 -8.13
CA GLY A 43 10.39 -13.99 -8.35
C GLY A 43 10.39 -12.75 -9.25
N SER A 44 9.62 -12.76 -10.33
CA SER A 44 9.48 -11.62 -11.25
C SER A 44 8.83 -10.41 -10.56
N GLU A 45 7.84 -10.64 -9.69
CA GLU A 45 7.19 -9.58 -8.92
C GLU A 45 8.14 -8.93 -7.92
N VAL A 46 9.01 -9.70 -7.26
CA VAL A 46 10.05 -9.17 -6.37
C VAL A 46 11.00 -8.26 -7.14
N LYS A 47 11.45 -8.67 -8.32
CA LYS A 47 12.32 -7.85 -9.19
C LYS A 47 11.65 -6.53 -9.58
N SER A 48 10.37 -6.57 -9.95
CA SER A 48 9.59 -5.36 -10.26
C SER A 48 9.44 -4.44 -9.05
N LEU A 49 9.19 -5.00 -7.85
CA LEU A 49 9.13 -4.22 -6.61
C LEU A 49 10.45 -3.54 -6.27
N VAL A 50 11.58 -4.23 -6.44
CA VAL A 50 12.92 -3.64 -6.24
C VAL A 50 13.13 -2.42 -7.14
N LEU A 51 12.56 -2.44 -8.35
CA LEU A 51 12.58 -1.32 -9.30
C LEU A 51 11.52 -0.24 -8.99
N GLY A 52 10.68 -0.44 -7.97
CA GLY A 52 9.62 0.50 -7.62
C GLY A 52 8.42 0.48 -8.56
N MET A 53 8.26 -0.60 -9.34
CA MET A 53 7.22 -0.74 -10.36
C MET A 53 5.93 -1.35 -9.78
N ALA A 54 5.36 -0.71 -8.77
CA ALA A 54 4.13 -1.14 -8.12
C ALA A 54 3.22 0.04 -7.76
N ASN A 55 1.91 -0.22 -7.69
CA ASN A 55 0.91 0.76 -7.32
C ASN A 55 -0.16 0.13 -6.43
N LEU A 56 -0.57 0.87 -5.39
CA LEU A 56 -1.62 0.49 -4.45
C LEU A 56 -2.96 1.18 -4.72
N LYS A 57 -3.09 1.86 -5.84
CA LYS A 57 -4.35 2.54 -6.18
C LYS A 57 -5.50 1.51 -6.24
N ASP A 58 -6.60 1.83 -5.57
CA ASP A 58 -7.82 1.03 -5.52
C ASP A 58 -7.62 -0.41 -4.98
N SER A 59 -6.48 -0.67 -4.31
CA SER A 59 -6.19 -1.94 -3.66
C SER A 59 -6.83 -2.01 -2.26
N PHE A 60 -7.22 -3.20 -1.87
CA PHE A 60 -7.78 -3.50 -0.57
C PHE A 60 -7.42 -4.92 -0.12
N ALA A 61 -7.54 -5.20 1.17
CA ALA A 61 -7.37 -6.55 1.67
C ALA A 61 -8.69 -7.16 2.13
N ARG A 62 -8.85 -8.46 1.91
CA ARG A 62 -10.01 -9.24 2.30
C ARG A 62 -9.59 -10.46 3.09
N ILE A 63 -10.36 -10.77 4.12
CA ILE A 63 -10.20 -12.00 4.89
C ILE A 63 -11.14 -13.05 4.31
N LYS A 64 -10.59 -14.22 4.01
CA LYS A 64 -11.32 -15.39 3.52
C LYS A 64 -10.72 -16.65 4.15
N ASP A 65 -11.56 -17.50 4.71
CA ASP A 65 -11.17 -18.80 5.29
C ASP A 65 -10.00 -18.69 6.31
N GLY A 66 -10.01 -17.64 7.14
CA GLY A 66 -8.97 -17.40 8.14
C GLY A 66 -7.63 -16.91 7.59
N GLU A 67 -7.58 -16.55 6.32
CA GLU A 67 -6.42 -15.98 5.64
C GLU A 67 -6.71 -14.59 5.10
N ILE A 68 -5.67 -13.77 4.91
CA ILE A 68 -5.80 -12.42 4.36
C ILE A 68 -5.20 -12.36 2.96
N PHE A 69 -5.95 -11.75 2.05
CA PHE A 69 -5.55 -11.58 0.66
C PHE A 69 -5.56 -10.11 0.26
N LEU A 70 -4.52 -9.68 -0.42
CA LEU A 70 -4.41 -8.35 -1.04
C LEU A 70 -4.92 -8.42 -2.48
N MET A 71 -5.90 -7.59 -2.79
CA MET A 71 -6.57 -7.52 -4.09
C MET A 71 -6.26 -6.20 -4.78
N ASN A 72 -6.26 -6.22 -6.10
CA ASN A 72 -6.08 -5.04 -6.97
C ASN A 72 -4.76 -4.27 -6.78
N MET A 73 -3.75 -4.86 -6.13
CA MET A 73 -2.41 -4.29 -6.14
C MET A 73 -1.77 -4.54 -7.48
N HIS A 74 -1.45 -3.49 -8.22
CA HIS A 74 -0.77 -3.58 -9.49
C HIS A 74 0.75 -3.69 -9.28
N ILE A 75 1.37 -4.73 -9.86
CA ILE A 75 2.82 -4.86 -10.01
C ILE A 75 3.09 -5.02 -11.48
N SER A 76 3.84 -4.09 -12.08
CA SER A 76 4.16 -4.15 -13.50
C SER A 76 4.99 -5.39 -13.83
N PRO A 77 4.74 -6.04 -14.97
CA PRO A 77 5.54 -7.16 -15.42
C PRO A 77 7.03 -6.81 -15.48
N TYR A 78 7.89 -7.77 -15.12
CA TYR A 78 9.33 -7.57 -15.23
C TYR A 78 9.78 -7.74 -16.68
N ALA A 79 10.41 -6.72 -17.26
CA ALA A 79 10.70 -6.66 -18.69
C ALA A 79 11.58 -7.82 -19.22
N GLN A 80 12.37 -8.44 -18.35
CA GLN A 80 13.26 -9.56 -18.68
C GLN A 80 12.70 -10.93 -18.26
N ALA A 81 11.45 -10.98 -17.79
CA ALA A 81 10.79 -12.25 -17.48
C ALA A 81 10.20 -12.88 -18.73
N ASP A 82 10.06 -14.21 -18.70
CA ASP A 82 9.37 -14.94 -19.74
C ASP A 82 7.88 -14.60 -19.73
N LYS A 83 7.38 -14.11 -20.84
CA LYS A 83 5.97 -13.69 -21.01
C LYS A 83 4.95 -14.81 -20.73
N PHE A 84 5.36 -16.07 -20.92
CA PHE A 84 4.46 -17.21 -20.70
C PHE A 84 4.31 -17.58 -19.21
N THR A 85 5.29 -17.24 -18.39
CA THR A 85 5.30 -17.55 -16.95
C THR A 85 5.01 -16.35 -16.06
N GLU A 86 4.87 -15.16 -16.65
CA GLU A 86 4.61 -13.91 -15.93
C GLU A 86 3.20 -13.93 -15.33
N PRO A 87 3.06 -13.65 -14.03
CA PRO A 87 1.74 -13.59 -13.40
C PRO A 87 0.97 -12.33 -13.83
N PRO A 88 -0.37 -12.38 -13.82
CA PRO A 88 -1.17 -11.18 -14.06
C PRO A 88 -0.77 -10.03 -13.12
N PRO A 89 -0.68 -8.78 -13.60
CA PRO A 89 -0.22 -7.63 -12.80
C PRO A 89 -1.06 -7.39 -11.54
N GLU A 90 -2.34 -7.66 -11.59
CA GLU A 90 -3.31 -7.42 -10.49
C GLU A 90 -3.79 -8.70 -9.82
N ARG A 91 -3.00 -9.77 -9.87
CA ARG A 91 -3.38 -11.02 -9.23
C ARG A 91 -3.59 -10.83 -7.71
N THR A 92 -4.46 -11.64 -7.15
CA THR A 92 -4.64 -11.73 -5.70
C THR A 92 -3.38 -12.31 -5.04
N ARG A 93 -2.89 -11.67 -3.98
CA ARG A 93 -1.69 -12.06 -3.25
C ARG A 93 -2.03 -12.35 -1.79
N LYS A 94 -1.51 -13.46 -1.29
CA LYS A 94 -1.68 -13.81 0.12
C LYS A 94 -0.80 -12.92 0.98
N LEU A 95 -1.37 -12.43 2.09
CA LEU A 95 -0.65 -11.71 3.13
C LEU A 95 -0.40 -12.62 4.33
N LEU A 96 0.75 -12.42 4.97
CA LEU A 96 1.19 -13.23 6.10
C LEU A 96 1.13 -12.37 7.37
N LEU A 97 0.24 -12.75 8.27
CA LEU A 97 0.06 -12.20 9.61
C LEU A 97 -0.01 -13.34 10.64
N HIS A 98 0.22 -12.99 11.89
CA HIS A 98 0.00 -13.95 12.97
C HIS A 98 -1.48 -14.31 13.11
N LYS A 99 -1.79 -15.56 13.44
CA LYS A 99 -3.17 -16.01 13.61
C LYS A 99 -3.97 -15.18 14.63
N ARG A 100 -3.30 -14.69 15.66
CA ARG A 100 -3.92 -13.79 16.65
C ARG A 100 -4.38 -12.47 16.04
N GLU A 101 -3.56 -11.89 15.18
CA GLU A 101 -3.88 -10.64 14.47
C GLU A 101 -5.03 -10.85 13.51
N ILE A 102 -5.02 -11.96 12.76
CA ILE A 102 -6.10 -12.31 11.84
C ILE A 102 -7.44 -12.45 12.58
N ARG A 103 -7.45 -13.17 13.72
CA ARG A 103 -8.66 -13.34 14.55
C ARG A 103 -9.19 -11.98 15.06
N LYS A 104 -8.29 -11.10 15.52
CA LYS A 104 -8.65 -9.75 15.95
C LYS A 104 -9.25 -8.92 14.81
N LEU A 105 -8.67 -9.02 13.61
CA LEU A 105 -9.15 -8.32 12.42
C LEU A 105 -10.51 -8.83 11.94
N ILE A 106 -10.76 -10.15 12.00
CA ILE A 106 -12.07 -10.74 11.69
C ILE A 106 -13.15 -10.12 12.57
N GLY A 107 -12.96 -10.11 13.89
CA GLY A 107 -13.91 -9.49 14.81
C GLY A 107 -14.18 -8.03 14.50
N LYS A 108 -13.13 -7.23 14.34
CA LYS A 108 -13.25 -5.79 14.09
C LYS A 108 -13.88 -5.44 12.76
N THR A 109 -13.60 -6.17 11.70
CA THR A 109 -14.19 -5.95 10.38
C THR A 109 -15.69 -6.30 10.36
N HIS A 110 -16.10 -7.34 11.08
CA HIS A 110 -17.51 -7.72 11.19
C HIS A 110 -18.31 -6.78 12.08
N GLU A 111 -17.80 -6.47 13.28
CA GLU A 111 -18.55 -5.70 14.28
C GLU A 111 -18.67 -4.22 13.94
N LYS A 112 -17.63 -3.62 13.36
CA LYS A 112 -17.54 -2.15 13.18
C LYS A 112 -17.66 -1.68 11.73
N GLY A 113 -17.89 -2.55 10.77
CA GLY A 113 -17.92 -2.19 9.36
C GLY A 113 -16.62 -1.53 8.88
N LEU A 114 -15.48 -1.94 9.46
CA LEU A 114 -14.17 -1.48 9.09
C LEU A 114 -13.64 -2.25 7.88
N THR A 115 -12.78 -1.63 7.11
CA THR A 115 -12.13 -2.24 5.95
C THR A 115 -10.61 -2.27 6.13
N LEU A 116 -9.95 -3.19 5.41
CA LEU A 116 -8.50 -3.32 5.40
C LEU A 116 -7.93 -2.72 4.13
N ILE A 117 -7.06 -1.74 4.27
CA ILE A 117 -6.48 -1.01 3.14
C ILE A 117 -4.95 -1.00 3.27
N PRO A 118 -4.21 -1.35 2.20
CA PRO A 118 -2.78 -1.20 2.21
C PRO A 118 -2.41 0.29 2.10
N THR A 119 -1.53 0.74 2.99
CA THR A 119 -1.04 2.12 3.03
C THR A 119 0.32 2.28 2.37
N LYS A 120 1.20 1.31 2.53
CA LYS A 120 2.51 1.29 1.88
C LYS A 120 3.05 -0.12 1.71
N VAL A 121 3.95 -0.27 0.74
CA VAL A 121 4.76 -1.45 0.52
C VAL A 121 6.23 -1.06 0.67
N TYR A 122 6.98 -1.86 1.36
CA TYR A 122 8.38 -1.60 1.65
C TYR A 122 9.18 -2.89 1.83
N PHE A 123 10.51 -2.79 1.70
CA PHE A 123 11.42 -3.85 2.10
C PHE A 123 11.99 -3.57 3.48
N ARG A 124 11.98 -4.57 4.33
CA ARG A 124 12.66 -4.58 5.64
C ARG A 124 13.48 -5.86 5.74
N ASN A 125 14.79 -5.71 5.99
CA ASN A 125 15.73 -6.85 6.04
C ASN A 125 15.62 -7.78 4.82
N GLY A 126 15.53 -7.21 3.62
CA GLY A 126 15.42 -7.95 2.36
C GLY A 126 14.06 -8.62 2.10
N LYS A 127 13.08 -8.47 2.98
CA LYS A 127 11.73 -9.05 2.85
C LYS A 127 10.70 -7.98 2.49
N ALA A 128 9.86 -8.28 1.50
CA ALA A 128 8.75 -7.41 1.15
C ALA A 128 7.67 -7.43 2.24
N LYS A 129 7.25 -6.25 2.69
CA LYS A 129 6.23 -6.04 3.72
C LYS A 129 5.16 -5.09 3.20
N VAL A 130 3.96 -5.29 3.67
CA VAL A 130 2.81 -4.41 3.42
C VAL A 130 2.31 -3.88 4.75
N GLU A 131 2.17 -2.57 4.87
CA GLU A 131 1.44 -1.97 5.98
C GLU A 131 -0.04 -1.96 5.65
N LEU A 132 -0.83 -2.66 6.46
CA LEU A 132 -2.29 -2.69 6.38
C LEU A 132 -2.87 -1.75 7.41
N ALA A 133 -3.79 -0.90 6.99
CA ALA A 133 -4.60 -0.08 7.87
C ALA A 133 -5.98 -0.70 8.05
N LEU A 134 -6.41 -0.84 9.29
CA LEU A 134 -7.79 -1.05 9.64
C LEU A 134 -8.46 0.32 9.66
N ALA A 135 -9.42 0.56 8.77
CA ALA A 135 -9.88 1.89 8.48
C ALA A 135 -11.39 1.96 8.24
N LYS A 136 -11.96 3.12 8.56
CA LYS A 136 -13.36 3.46 8.32
C LYS A 136 -13.46 4.49 7.20
N GLY A 137 -14.35 4.27 6.24
CA GLY A 137 -14.59 5.22 5.15
C GLY A 137 -15.07 6.57 5.65
N LYS A 138 -14.48 7.66 5.15
CA LYS A 138 -14.91 9.03 5.43
C LYS A 138 -16.15 9.37 4.63
N LYS A 139 -17.08 10.09 5.25
CA LYS A 139 -18.23 10.70 4.57
C LYS A 139 -17.78 11.88 3.70
N LEU A 140 -18.59 12.27 2.73
CA LEU A 140 -18.27 13.41 1.85
C LEU A 140 -17.99 14.72 2.61
N PHE A 141 -18.68 14.94 3.72
CA PHE A 141 -18.46 16.09 4.60
C PHE A 141 -17.05 16.09 5.20
N ASP A 142 -16.60 14.96 5.74
CA ASP A 142 -15.26 14.80 6.34
C ASP A 142 -14.16 15.03 5.31
N LYS A 143 -14.37 14.57 4.07
CA LYS A 143 -13.42 14.78 2.96
C LYS A 143 -13.26 16.26 2.61
N ARG A 144 -14.35 17.04 2.63
CA ARG A 144 -14.31 18.49 2.39
C ARG A 144 -13.51 19.24 3.46
N GLU A 145 -13.64 18.85 4.72
CA GLU A 145 -12.87 19.44 5.82
C GLU A 145 -11.37 19.16 5.70
N VAL A 146 -10.99 17.94 5.33
CA VAL A 146 -9.58 17.58 5.08
C VAL A 146 -8.99 18.42 3.96
N LEU A 147 -9.74 18.67 2.88
CA LEU A 147 -9.29 19.53 1.78
C LEU A 147 -9.10 20.98 2.24
N LYS A 148 -10.06 21.54 3.01
CA LYS A 148 -9.96 22.90 3.54
C LYS A 148 -8.71 23.07 4.41
N LYS A 149 -8.47 22.15 5.36
CA LYS A 149 -7.26 22.16 6.21
C LYS A 149 -5.98 22.13 5.38
N LYS A 150 -5.91 21.24 4.39
CA LYS A 150 -4.73 21.11 3.52
C LYS A 150 -4.48 22.35 2.67
N THR A 151 -5.53 23.06 2.25
CA THR A 151 -5.39 24.33 1.52
C THR A 151 -4.84 25.42 2.43
N VAL A 152 -5.39 25.58 3.64
CA VAL A 152 -4.91 26.56 4.63
C VAL A 152 -3.45 26.30 5.01
N GLU A 153 -3.07 25.04 5.27
CA GLU A 153 -1.66 24.68 5.56
C GLU A 153 -0.71 25.05 4.41
N ARG A 154 -1.13 24.82 3.17
CA ARG A 154 -0.32 25.22 1.99
C ARG A 154 -0.17 26.74 1.86
N GLU A 155 -1.22 27.49 2.13
CA GLU A 155 -1.20 28.95 2.10
C GLU A 155 -0.31 29.53 3.21
N MET A 156 -0.43 28.99 4.43
CA MET A 156 0.45 29.36 5.54
C MET A 156 1.93 29.04 5.23
N ALA A 157 2.21 27.85 4.69
CA ALA A 157 3.57 27.46 4.32
C ALA A 157 4.16 28.35 3.20
N LYS A 158 3.34 28.90 2.31
CA LYS A 158 3.77 29.86 1.30
C LYS A 158 4.03 31.24 1.91
N ALA A 159 3.21 31.67 2.87
CA ALA A 159 3.37 32.96 3.54
C ALA A 159 4.64 33.02 4.40
N VAL A 160 5.04 31.91 5.04
CA VAL A 160 6.27 31.83 5.85
C VAL A 160 7.55 31.83 4.99
N LYS A 161 7.46 31.46 3.70
CA LYS A 161 8.63 31.43 2.77
C LYS A 161 8.87 32.77 2.04
N ARG A 162 8.09 33.79 2.31
CA ARG A 162 8.29 35.15 1.86
C ARG A 162 8.96 35.97 2.95
#